data_2703097f4331846b27062d4b4063f35b
#
_entry.id   2703097f4331846b27062d4b4063f35b
#
_cell.length_a   1.000
_cell.length_b   1.000
_cell.length_c   1.000
_cell.angle_alpha   90.00
_cell.angle_beta   90.00
_cell.angle_gamma   90.00
#
_symmetry.space_group_name_H-M   'P 1'
#
loop_
_entity.id
_entity.type
_entity.pdbx_description
1 polymer ?
#
loop_
_entity_poly.entity_id
_entity_poly.type
_entity_poly.pdbx_seq_one_letter_code
_entity_poly.pdbx_strand_id
1 'polypeptide(L)' 'MSKLVPGKLYKFQYVNRHNEHLNGRLVMYLGEDHIHRKDGVVVKNFRIQMVGEDRQGICDNGMRHYLKEID' A
#
# COMPACT_ATOMS: atom_id res chain seq x y z
N MET A 1 1.23 16.98 -3.39
CA MET A 1 1.30 15.53 -3.18
C MET A 1 0.16 15.09 -2.30
N SER A 2 -0.58 14.10 -2.76
CA SER A 2 -1.69 13.58 -1.96
C SER A 2 -1.15 12.69 -0.84
N LYS A 3 -1.64 12.93 0.35
CA LYS A 3 -1.29 12.14 1.52
C LYS A 3 -2.30 10.99 1.66
N LEU A 4 -1.81 9.79 1.89
CA LEU A 4 -2.68 8.65 2.09
C LEU A 4 -3.36 8.74 3.46
N VAL A 5 -4.65 8.44 3.49
CA VAL A 5 -5.47 8.57 4.70
C VAL A 5 -5.91 7.17 5.15
N PRO A 6 -5.59 6.77 6.40
CA PRO A 6 -6.04 5.48 6.91
C PRO A 6 -7.57 5.35 6.86
N GLY A 7 -8.04 4.21 6.43
CA GLY A 7 -9.46 3.94 6.29
C GLY A 7 -10.05 4.34 4.94
N LYS A 8 -9.27 5.01 4.10
CA LYS A 8 -9.74 5.44 2.79
C LYS A 8 -9.41 4.38 1.74
N LEU A 9 -10.25 4.29 0.72
CA LEU A 9 -10.06 3.35 -0.39
C LEU A 9 -9.20 3.96 -1.49
N TYR A 10 -8.35 3.13 -2.06
CA TYR A 10 -7.48 3.51 -3.16
C TYR A 10 -7.46 2.38 -4.19
N LYS A 11 -6.93 2.70 -5.35
CA LYS A 11 -6.80 1.75 -6.45
C LYS A 11 -5.35 1.77 -6.91
N PHE A 12 -4.76 0.59 -7.11
CA PHE A 12 -3.43 0.48 -7.71
C PHE A 12 -3.51 0.79 -9.19
N GLN A 13 -2.66 1.70 -9.67
CA GLN A 13 -2.57 2.04 -11.09
C GLN A 13 -1.11 2.23 -11.48
N TYR A 14 -0.79 1.81 -12.68
CA TYR A 14 0.55 1.95 -13.27
C TYR A 14 1.63 1.24 -12.48
N VAL A 15 1.24 0.10 -11.90
CA VAL A 15 2.18 -0.71 -11.12
C VAL A 15 3.19 -1.34 -12.06
N ASN A 16 4.43 -1.49 -11.59
CA ASN A 16 5.50 -2.03 -12.40
C ASN A 16 5.22 -3.50 -12.78
N ARG A 17 6.05 -4.03 -13.71
CA ARG A 17 5.83 -5.35 -14.27
C ARG A 17 5.79 -6.47 -13.22
N HIS A 18 6.58 -6.35 -12.16
CA HIS A 18 6.62 -7.37 -11.11
C HIS A 18 5.32 -7.44 -10.30
N ASN A 19 4.58 -6.36 -10.26
CA ASN A 19 3.37 -6.24 -9.47
C ASN A 19 2.14 -5.92 -10.32
N GLU A 20 2.20 -6.20 -11.63
CA GLU A 20 1.10 -5.83 -12.53
C GLU A 20 -0.22 -6.53 -12.19
N HIS A 21 -0.15 -7.67 -11.48
CA HIS A 21 -1.36 -8.34 -10.99
C HIS A 21 -2.15 -7.49 -9.98
N LEU A 22 -1.52 -6.46 -9.42
CA LEU A 22 -2.18 -5.53 -8.51
C LEU A 22 -2.89 -4.39 -9.24
N ASN A 23 -2.59 -4.18 -10.53
CA ASN A 23 -3.22 -3.12 -11.30
C ASN A 23 -4.73 -3.24 -11.27
N GLY A 24 -5.40 -2.13 -10.95
CA GLY A 24 -6.85 -2.08 -10.90
C GLY A 24 -7.46 -2.65 -9.64
N ARG A 25 -6.66 -3.19 -8.71
CA ARG A 25 -7.17 -3.75 -7.47
C ARG A 25 -7.52 -2.64 -6.48
N LEU A 26 -8.66 -2.80 -5.83
CA LEU A 26 -9.09 -1.86 -4.79
C LEU A 26 -8.52 -2.30 -3.45
N VAL A 27 -8.00 -1.33 -2.70
CA VAL A 27 -7.44 -1.59 -1.37
C VAL A 27 -7.85 -0.50 -0.42
N MET A 28 -7.92 -0.84 0.87
CA MET A 28 -8.08 0.14 1.92
C MET A 28 -6.72 0.38 2.56
N TYR A 29 -6.30 1.64 2.62
CA TYR A 29 -5.06 2.00 3.30
C TYR A 29 -5.27 1.92 4.82
N LEU A 30 -4.43 1.17 5.51
CA LEU A 30 -4.57 0.94 6.95
C LEU A 30 -3.61 1.79 7.79
N GLY A 31 -2.57 2.33 7.17
CA GLY A 31 -1.60 3.14 7.87
C GLY A 31 -0.18 2.67 7.68
N GLU A 32 0.76 3.41 8.23
CA GLU A 32 2.17 3.07 8.15
C GLU A 32 2.50 1.93 9.11
N ASP A 33 3.47 1.11 8.70
CA ASP A 33 3.93 -0.02 9.49
C ASP A 33 5.46 -0.07 9.37
N HIS A 34 6.14 0.49 10.37
CA HIS A 34 7.58 0.58 10.37
C HIS A 34 8.19 -0.69 10.97
N ILE A 35 9.15 -1.27 10.28
CA ILE A 35 9.85 -2.45 10.74
C ILE A 35 11.22 -2.02 11.26
N HIS A 36 11.50 -2.34 12.52
CA HIS A 36 12.78 -2.04 13.15
C HIS A 36 13.68 -3.27 13.01
N ARG A 37 14.77 -3.11 12.30
CA ARG A 37 15.75 -4.20 12.09
C ARG A 37 16.76 -4.23 13.23
N LYS A 38 17.40 -5.37 13.39
CA LYS A 38 18.41 -5.57 14.45
C LYS A 38 19.64 -4.68 14.26
N ASP A 39 19.92 -4.28 13.03
CA ASP A 39 21.05 -3.42 12.71
C ASP A 39 20.74 -1.93 12.94
N GLY A 40 19.59 -1.62 13.48
CA GLY A 40 19.16 -0.25 13.76
C GLY A 40 18.50 0.46 12.59
N VAL A 41 18.38 -0.20 11.45
CA VAL A 41 17.69 0.38 10.29
C VAL A 41 16.18 0.27 10.47
N VAL A 42 15.48 1.36 10.17
CA VAL A 42 14.03 1.37 10.18
C VAL A 42 13.53 1.30 8.73
N VAL A 43 12.78 0.25 8.42
CA VAL A 43 12.19 0.08 7.10
C VAL A 43 10.77 0.61 7.14
N LYS A 44 10.45 1.57 6.28
CA LYS A 44 9.13 2.19 6.23
C LYS A 44 8.26 1.43 5.23
N ASN A 45 7.17 0.87 5.74
CA ASN A 45 6.18 0.17 4.94
C ASN A 45 4.79 0.72 5.26
N PHE A 46 3.78 0.23 4.57
CA PHE A 46 2.41 0.53 4.91
C PHE A 46 1.56 -0.72 4.75
N ARG A 47 0.43 -0.77 5.46
CA ARG A 47 -0.50 -1.88 5.40
C ARG A 47 -1.71 -1.54 4.58
N ILE A 48 -2.21 -2.54 3.88
CA ILE A 48 -3.44 -2.44 3.12
C ILE A 48 -4.33 -3.64 3.41
N GLN A 49 -5.63 -3.43 3.20
CA GLN A 49 -6.63 -4.49 3.21
C GLN A 49 -7.14 -4.64 1.79
N MET A 50 -7.00 -5.83 1.21
CA MET A 50 -7.53 -6.09 -0.13
C MET A 50 -9.05 -6.14 -0.07
N VAL A 51 -9.70 -5.30 -0.89
CA VAL A 51 -11.17 -5.29 -0.93
C VAL A 51 -11.67 -6.57 -1.59
N GLY A 52 -12.62 -7.23 -0.93
CA GLY A 52 -13.15 -8.50 -1.40
C GLY A 52 -12.38 -9.72 -0.95
N GLU A 53 -11.28 -9.52 -0.24
CA GLU A 53 -10.48 -10.62 0.31
C GLU A 53 -10.30 -10.42 1.80
N ASP A 54 -10.19 -11.53 2.51
CA ASP A 54 -9.99 -11.52 3.96
C ASP A 54 -8.49 -11.55 4.28
N ARG A 55 -7.74 -10.68 3.58
CA ARG A 55 -6.28 -10.65 3.68
C ARG A 55 -5.78 -9.22 3.81
N GLN A 56 -4.79 -9.07 4.68
CA GLN A 56 -4.04 -7.83 4.77
C GLN A 56 -2.66 -8.04 4.15
N GLY A 57 -2.13 -6.99 3.57
CA GLY A 57 -0.80 -7.04 3.00
C GLY A 57 0.07 -5.92 3.53
N ILE A 58 1.38 -6.12 3.45
CA ILE A 58 2.35 -5.09 3.77
C ILE A 58 3.01 -4.70 2.45
N CYS A 59 3.03 -3.41 2.18
CA CYS A 59 3.64 -2.88 0.96
C CYS A 59 4.85 -2.03 1.30
N ASP A 60 5.85 -2.13 0.44
CA ASP A 60 7.01 -1.27 0.49
C ASP A 60 6.57 0.20 0.31
N ASN A 61 7.23 1.10 1.01
CA ASN A 61 6.92 2.53 0.93
C ASN A 61 6.96 3.06 -0.52
N GLY A 62 7.79 2.47 -1.37
CA GLY A 62 7.85 2.83 -2.79
C GLY A 62 6.56 2.56 -3.56
N MET A 63 5.70 1.68 -3.07
CA MET A 63 4.41 1.37 -3.71
C MET A 63 3.37 2.47 -3.50
N ARG A 64 3.66 3.42 -2.62
CA ARG A 64 2.72 4.47 -2.22
C ARG A 64 2.25 5.30 -3.41
N HIS A 65 3.13 5.59 -4.34
CA HIS A 65 2.79 6.43 -5.50
C HIS A 65 1.91 5.72 -6.53
N TYR A 66 1.73 4.42 -6.40
CA TYR A 66 0.82 3.67 -7.28
C TYR A 66 -0.63 3.72 -6.80
N LEU A 67 -0.87 4.19 -5.57
CA LEU A 67 -2.21 4.27 -5.01
C LEU A 67 -2.89 5.57 -5.45
N LYS A 68 -4.02 5.43 -6.14
CA LYS A 68 -4.80 6.58 -6.63
C LYS A 68 -6.13 6.64 -5.91
N GLU A 69 -6.56 7.85 -5.59
CA GLU A 69 -7.84 8.05 -4.94
C GLU A 69 -8.97 7.62 -5.86
N ILE A 70 -10.03 7.11 -5.23
CA ILE A 70 -11.25 6.73 -5.92
C ILE A 70 -12.27 7.81 -5.64
N ASP A 71 -12.80 8.38 -6.70
CA ASP A 71 -13.84 9.40 -6.60
C ASP A 71 -15.22 8.80 -6.46
#